data_9e0cc1f2a4298960b1619396737f403a
#
_entry.id   9e0cc1f2a4298960b1619396737f403a
#
_cell.length_a   1.000
_cell.length_b   1.000
_cell.length_c   1.000
_cell.angle_alpha   90.00
_cell.angle_beta   90.00
_cell.angle_gamma   90.00
#
_symmetry.space_group_name_H-M   'P 1'
#
loop_
_entity.id
_entity.type
_entity.pdbx_description
1 polymer ?
#
loop_
_entity_poly.entity_id
_entity_poly.type
_entity_poly.pdbx_seq_one_letter_code
_entity_poly.pdbx_strand_id
1 'polypeptide(L)'
;MDTQDILKKVRKIEIKTRGLSQNIFAGQYHSAFKGRGMAFAEVREYQYGDDVRDIDWNVTARFHRPFVKVFEEERELTVMLMVDVSGSLDFGTMRQMKRDLATEIAATLAYSAIQNNDKIGVIFFSDRIEKYIPPKKGRKHILYIIREMLDFHPQSQRTNIGCALEYFTRVMKRHCTAFLISDFYDQKDYQHALQIANQKHDVVGIQVYDPRAKQLPDVGLLKVMDAETGHEMYIDTSSKKLRVAHAQNWFRRQDNLRQLFAKSKVDWTSVATNEDFSKSLLALFKQRG
;
A
#
# COMPACT_ATOMS: atom_id res chain seq x y z
N MET A 1 6.77 -21.47 12.21
CA MET A 1 7.97 -21.38 11.33
C MET A 1 9.20 -21.31 12.20
N ASP A 2 10.30 -22.00 11.85
CA ASP A 2 11.54 -21.91 12.64
C ASP A 2 12.15 -20.51 12.44
N THR A 3 12.72 -19.95 13.52
CA THR A 3 13.34 -18.62 13.51
C THR A 3 14.45 -18.51 12.44
N GLN A 4 15.16 -19.60 12.18
CA GLN A 4 16.19 -19.64 11.12
C GLN A 4 15.59 -19.54 9.72
N ASP A 5 14.43 -20.13 9.47
CA ASP A 5 13.75 -20.04 8.19
C ASP A 5 13.20 -18.64 7.91
N ILE A 6 12.68 -17.98 8.94
CA ILE A 6 12.26 -16.58 8.87
C ILE A 6 13.44 -15.69 8.51
N LEU A 7 14.57 -15.84 9.19
CA LEU A 7 15.79 -15.05 8.90
C LEU A 7 16.32 -15.29 7.48
N LYS A 8 16.28 -16.53 6.97
CA LYS A 8 16.64 -16.83 5.57
C LYS A 8 15.69 -16.14 4.58
N LYS A 9 14.37 -16.19 4.84
CA LYS A 9 13.36 -15.50 4.01
C LYS A 9 13.53 -13.98 4.04
N VAL A 10 13.72 -13.37 5.23
CA VAL A 10 14.00 -11.94 5.38
C VAL A 10 15.21 -11.53 4.55
N ARG A 11 16.31 -12.30 4.64
CA ARG A 11 17.53 -12.01 3.87
C ARG A 11 17.32 -12.15 2.35
N LYS A 12 16.57 -13.16 1.93
CA LYS A 12 16.22 -13.36 0.51
C LYS A 12 15.39 -12.20 -0.04
N ILE A 13 14.38 -11.77 0.72
CA ILE A 13 13.54 -10.61 0.37
C ILE A 13 14.40 -9.34 0.35
N GLU A 14 15.23 -9.11 1.37
CA GLU A 14 16.15 -7.97 1.42
C GLU A 14 17.02 -7.88 0.17
N ILE A 15 17.68 -8.97 -0.22
CA ILE A 15 18.57 -8.99 -1.40
C ILE A 15 17.76 -8.70 -2.68
N LYS A 16 16.61 -9.34 -2.85
CA LYS A 16 15.75 -9.18 -4.03
C LYS A 16 15.21 -7.75 -4.13
N THR A 17 14.66 -7.22 -3.05
CA THR A 17 14.00 -5.92 -3.04
C THR A 17 15.00 -4.76 -3.06
N ARG A 18 16.16 -4.91 -2.43
CA ARG A 18 17.22 -3.91 -2.47
C ARG A 18 17.74 -3.70 -3.88
N GLY A 19 17.94 -4.76 -4.65
CA GLY A 19 18.34 -4.66 -6.07
C GLY A 19 17.30 -3.96 -6.94
N LEU A 20 16.02 -4.29 -6.74
CA LEU A 20 14.90 -3.64 -7.44
C LEU A 20 14.80 -2.15 -7.07
N SER A 21 14.90 -1.83 -5.80
CA SER A 21 14.76 -0.46 -5.30
C SER A 21 15.92 0.44 -5.76
N GLN A 22 17.15 -0.06 -5.83
CA GLN A 22 18.32 0.73 -6.28
C GLN A 22 18.28 1.11 -7.76
N ASN A 23 17.81 0.21 -8.61
CA ASN A 23 17.93 0.39 -10.07
C ASN A 23 16.75 1.10 -10.71
N ILE A 24 15.55 1.03 -10.11
CA ILE A 24 14.33 1.36 -10.85
C ILE A 24 13.40 2.30 -10.05
N PHE A 25 13.34 2.14 -8.72
CA PHE A 25 12.32 2.80 -7.92
C PHE A 25 12.73 4.14 -7.30
N ALA A 26 14.01 4.37 -6.99
CA ALA A 26 14.43 5.54 -6.21
C ALA A 26 14.05 6.88 -6.89
N GLY A 27 14.33 7.01 -8.18
CA GLY A 27 14.00 8.23 -8.92
C GLY A 27 12.50 8.38 -9.22
N GLN A 28 11.86 7.31 -9.68
CA GLN A 28 10.45 7.35 -10.07
C GLN A 28 9.51 7.39 -8.87
N TYR A 29 9.83 6.68 -7.79
CA TYR A 29 9.13 6.78 -6.52
C TYR A 29 9.17 8.21 -5.98
N HIS A 30 10.36 8.82 -5.92
CA HIS A 30 10.52 10.19 -5.45
C HIS A 30 9.77 11.20 -6.33
N SER A 31 9.78 11.04 -7.64
CA SER A 31 9.04 11.89 -8.57
C SER A 31 7.52 11.73 -8.40
N ALA A 32 7.03 10.49 -8.26
CA ALA A 32 5.61 10.17 -8.16
C ALA A 32 4.97 10.66 -6.85
N PHE A 33 5.75 10.76 -5.77
CA PHE A 33 5.26 11.08 -4.43
C PHE A 33 5.88 12.36 -3.86
N LYS A 34 6.53 13.19 -4.70
CA LYS A 34 6.98 14.53 -4.29
C LYS A 34 5.82 15.30 -3.66
N GLY A 35 5.87 15.41 -2.35
CA GLY A 35 4.92 16.22 -1.61
C GLY A 35 4.99 17.68 -2.07
N ARG A 36 3.87 18.27 -2.40
CA ARG A 36 3.71 19.74 -2.55
C ARG A 36 3.74 20.45 -1.19
N GLY A 37 4.44 19.87 -0.20
CA GLY A 37 4.56 20.43 1.12
C GLY A 37 5.76 21.37 1.17
N MET A 38 5.53 22.66 1.08
CA MET A 38 6.49 23.64 1.56
C MET A 38 6.33 23.75 3.08
N ALA A 39 7.29 23.24 3.85
CA ALA A 39 7.33 23.45 5.29
C ALA A 39 7.92 24.84 5.55
N PHE A 40 7.28 25.60 6.44
CA PHE A 40 7.87 26.83 6.93
C PHE A 40 9.22 26.51 7.59
N ALA A 41 10.31 27.07 7.04
CA ALA A 41 11.65 26.87 7.56
C ALA A 41 12.04 28.00 8.52
N GLU A 42 12.02 29.23 8.04
CA GLU A 42 12.42 30.39 8.80
C GLU A 42 11.80 31.67 8.25
N VAL A 43 11.99 32.76 8.98
CA VAL A 43 11.71 34.13 8.50
C VAL A 43 13.05 34.86 8.39
N ARG A 44 13.38 35.37 7.21
CA ARG A 44 14.56 36.19 6.99
C ARG A 44 14.22 37.59 6.43
N GLU A 45 15.13 38.52 6.50
CA GLU A 45 14.93 39.82 5.88
C GLU A 45 14.74 39.66 4.36
N TYR A 46 13.83 40.45 3.81
CA TYR A 46 13.55 40.54 2.37
C TYR A 46 14.81 40.94 1.60
N GLN A 47 15.10 40.23 0.52
CA GLN A 47 16.13 40.54 -0.43
C GLN A 47 15.51 40.89 -1.80
N TYR A 48 16.16 41.75 -2.56
CA TYR A 48 15.68 42.11 -3.88
C TYR A 48 15.57 40.84 -4.78
N GLY A 49 14.35 40.59 -5.28
CA GLY A 49 14.04 39.40 -6.06
C GLY A 49 13.15 38.36 -5.33
N ASP A 50 12.92 38.49 -4.01
CA ASP A 50 11.97 37.67 -3.28
C ASP A 50 10.52 37.96 -3.71
N ASP A 51 9.66 36.93 -3.68
CA ASP A 51 8.23 37.12 -4.00
C ASP A 51 7.54 37.88 -2.86
N VAL A 52 6.90 39.00 -3.23
CA VAL A 52 6.16 39.85 -2.30
C VAL A 52 5.04 39.13 -1.57
N ARG A 53 4.52 38.04 -2.17
CA ARG A 53 3.46 37.20 -1.57
C ARG A 53 3.95 36.40 -0.36
N ASP A 54 5.25 36.20 -0.22
CA ASP A 54 5.85 35.47 0.90
C ASP A 54 6.20 36.41 2.08
N ILE A 55 5.89 37.69 2.02
CA ILE A 55 6.14 38.62 3.12
C ILE A 55 5.31 38.25 4.34
N ASP A 56 5.99 38.08 5.48
CA ASP A 56 5.33 37.95 6.78
C ASP A 56 5.01 39.33 7.36
N TRP A 57 3.79 39.77 7.16
CA TRP A 57 3.35 41.08 7.62
C TRP A 57 3.35 41.22 9.14
N ASN A 58 3.21 40.14 9.90
CA ASN A 58 3.23 40.16 11.37
C ASN A 58 4.65 40.44 11.90
N VAL A 59 5.65 39.79 11.31
CA VAL A 59 7.05 40.00 11.67
C VAL A 59 7.53 41.37 11.16
N THR A 60 7.18 41.72 9.91
CA THR A 60 7.48 42.98 9.31
C THR A 60 6.96 44.16 10.15
N ALA A 61 5.73 44.10 10.68
CA ALA A 61 5.17 45.12 11.53
C ALA A 61 5.92 45.29 12.87
N ARG A 62 6.52 44.24 13.41
CA ARG A 62 7.26 44.26 14.69
C ARG A 62 8.65 44.88 14.52
N PHE A 63 9.31 44.60 13.40
CA PHE A 63 10.70 44.98 13.21
C PHE A 63 10.85 46.21 12.27
N HIS A 64 9.77 46.73 11.71
CA HIS A 64 9.75 47.86 10.76
C HIS A 64 10.67 47.66 9.53
N ARG A 65 10.91 46.43 9.17
CA ARG A 65 11.64 46.00 7.98
C ARG A 65 10.91 44.83 7.35
N PRO A 66 10.92 44.73 6.00
CA PRO A 66 10.23 43.61 5.37
C PRO A 66 10.93 42.28 5.63
N PHE A 67 10.17 41.29 6.08
CA PHE A 67 10.59 39.91 6.29
C PHE A 67 9.79 38.98 5.39
N VAL A 68 10.45 37.95 4.83
CA VAL A 68 9.83 36.90 4.02
C VAL A 68 9.86 35.56 4.73
N LYS A 69 8.80 34.80 4.55
CA LYS A 69 8.74 33.39 4.93
C LYS A 69 9.57 32.58 3.95
N VAL A 70 10.61 31.92 4.45
CA VAL A 70 11.35 30.94 3.67
C VAL A 70 10.70 29.59 3.90
N PHE A 71 10.30 28.96 2.81
CA PHE A 71 9.76 27.62 2.84
C PHE A 71 10.82 26.66 2.30
N GLU A 72 11.15 25.63 3.08
CA GLU A 72 11.94 24.52 2.57
C GLU A 72 11.01 23.43 2.05
N GLU A 73 11.37 22.82 0.93
CA GLU A 73 10.68 21.65 0.43
C GLU A 73 10.84 20.54 1.47
N GLU A 74 9.72 20.09 2.07
CA GLU A 74 9.74 19.02 3.05
C GLU A 74 10.16 17.72 2.33
N ARG A 75 11.46 17.44 2.33
CA ARG A 75 12.05 16.31 1.60
C ARG A 75 11.74 14.95 2.24
N GLU A 76 11.17 14.96 3.44
CA GLU A 76 10.87 13.73 4.17
C GLU A 76 9.40 13.34 4.01
N LEU A 77 9.16 12.31 3.23
CA LEU A 77 7.83 11.70 3.16
C LEU A 77 7.62 10.74 4.35
N THR A 78 6.37 10.63 4.76
CA THR A 78 5.94 9.53 5.62
C THR A 78 5.14 8.56 4.78
N VAL A 79 5.54 7.29 4.80
CA VAL A 79 4.90 6.20 4.07
C VAL A 79 4.21 5.29 5.05
N MET A 80 2.95 4.98 4.80
CA MET A 80 2.18 4.00 5.56
C MET A 80 1.79 2.84 4.66
N LEU A 81 2.13 1.63 5.08
CA LEU A 81 1.66 0.41 4.45
C LEU A 81 0.44 -0.09 5.23
N MET A 82 -0.70 -0.21 4.59
CA MET A 82 -1.88 -0.91 5.12
C MET A 82 -1.92 -2.27 4.44
N VAL A 83 -1.58 -3.31 5.18
CA VAL A 83 -1.43 -4.67 4.65
C VAL A 83 -2.52 -5.54 5.21
N ASP A 84 -3.32 -6.06 4.30
CA ASP A 84 -4.31 -7.09 4.60
C ASP A 84 -3.60 -8.37 5.02
N VAL A 85 -4.04 -8.96 6.14
CA VAL A 85 -3.53 -10.22 6.66
C VAL A 85 -4.66 -11.23 6.90
N SER A 86 -5.82 -11.01 6.28
CA SER A 86 -6.98 -11.91 6.33
C SER A 86 -6.69 -13.27 5.68
N GLY A 87 -7.54 -14.24 5.95
CA GLY A 87 -7.40 -15.59 5.41
C GLY A 87 -7.43 -15.67 3.90
N SER A 88 -8.04 -14.70 3.24
CA SER A 88 -8.09 -14.67 1.78
C SER A 88 -6.69 -14.56 1.14
N LEU A 89 -5.71 -13.96 1.86
CA LEU A 89 -4.33 -13.85 1.38
C LEU A 89 -3.52 -15.14 1.52
N ASP A 90 -3.96 -16.12 2.32
CA ASP A 90 -3.33 -17.43 2.45
C ASP A 90 -3.66 -18.37 1.26
N PHE A 91 -3.98 -17.78 0.12
CA PHE A 91 -4.28 -18.50 -1.10
C PHE A 91 -3.24 -18.21 -2.18
N GLY A 92 -2.85 -19.27 -2.89
CA GLY A 92 -1.96 -19.17 -4.06
C GLY A 92 -1.84 -20.52 -4.76
N THR A 93 -2.00 -20.56 -6.07
CA THR A 93 -1.99 -21.78 -6.89
C THR A 93 -0.79 -21.87 -7.83
N MET A 94 0.04 -20.84 -7.89
CA MET A 94 1.14 -20.72 -8.84
C MET A 94 2.51 -20.67 -8.13
N ARG A 95 3.27 -19.59 -8.35
CA ARG A 95 4.65 -19.45 -7.86
C ARG A 95 4.73 -19.16 -6.36
N GLN A 96 3.76 -18.46 -5.85
CA GLN A 96 3.73 -17.96 -4.47
C GLN A 96 2.32 -17.67 -4.00
N MET A 97 2.13 -17.60 -2.70
CA MET A 97 0.86 -17.19 -2.10
C MET A 97 0.67 -15.66 -2.24
N LYS A 98 -0.57 -15.19 -2.19
CA LYS A 98 -0.87 -13.75 -2.19
C LYS A 98 -0.17 -13.04 -1.03
N ARG A 99 -0.09 -13.66 0.16
CA ARG A 99 0.65 -13.14 1.32
C ARG A 99 2.14 -12.92 1.03
N ASP A 100 2.81 -13.88 0.36
CA ASP A 100 4.24 -13.75 0.02
C ASP A 100 4.45 -12.59 -0.97
N LEU A 101 3.56 -12.46 -1.97
CA LEU A 101 3.57 -11.36 -2.92
C LEU A 101 3.36 -10.00 -2.24
N ALA A 102 2.34 -9.90 -1.35
CA ALA A 102 2.08 -8.69 -0.58
C ALA A 102 3.29 -8.29 0.27
N THR A 103 3.96 -9.27 0.90
CA THR A 103 5.19 -9.05 1.68
C THR A 103 6.34 -8.55 0.80
N GLU A 104 6.55 -9.13 -0.38
CA GLU A 104 7.59 -8.66 -1.30
C GLU A 104 7.33 -7.24 -1.82
N ILE A 105 6.09 -6.91 -2.15
CA ILE A 105 5.68 -5.56 -2.55
C ILE A 105 5.92 -4.57 -1.41
N ALA A 106 5.42 -4.87 -0.22
CA ALA A 106 5.57 -4.02 0.94
C ALA A 106 7.04 -3.80 1.33
N ALA A 107 7.86 -4.86 1.27
CA ALA A 107 9.30 -4.75 1.50
C ALA A 107 9.99 -3.86 0.45
N THR A 108 9.60 -3.97 -0.83
CA THR A 108 10.17 -3.15 -1.90
C THR A 108 9.84 -1.67 -1.69
N LEU A 109 8.59 -1.35 -1.36
CA LEU A 109 8.17 0.01 -1.02
C LEU A 109 8.92 0.55 0.21
N ALA A 110 9.08 -0.31 1.23
CA ALA A 110 9.80 0.04 2.43
C ALA A 110 11.28 0.36 2.17
N TYR A 111 11.95 -0.44 1.34
CA TYR A 111 13.33 -0.15 0.95
C TYR A 111 13.46 1.12 0.11
N SER A 112 12.50 1.38 -0.79
CA SER A 112 12.47 2.61 -1.58
C SER A 112 12.31 3.85 -0.69
N ALA A 113 11.44 3.79 0.32
CA ALA A 113 11.26 4.86 1.29
C ALA A 113 12.58 5.18 2.04
N ILE A 114 13.34 4.16 2.47
CA ILE A 114 14.64 4.43 3.14
C ILE A 114 15.67 5.04 2.22
N GLN A 115 15.76 4.62 0.97
CA GLN A 115 16.72 5.21 0.04
C GLN A 115 16.49 6.71 -0.14
N ASN A 116 15.23 7.14 -0.01
CA ASN A 116 14.85 8.54 -0.04
C ASN A 116 14.86 9.21 1.35
N ASN A 117 15.36 8.51 2.39
CA ASN A 117 15.39 8.98 3.78
C ASN A 117 14.00 9.24 4.39
N ASP A 118 12.96 8.57 3.88
CA ASP A 118 11.58 8.67 4.33
C ASP A 118 11.31 7.84 5.59
N LYS A 119 10.20 8.17 6.28
CA LYS A 119 9.68 7.39 7.40
C LYS A 119 8.72 6.33 6.89
N ILE A 120 8.78 5.12 7.43
CA ILE A 120 7.85 4.05 7.07
C ILE A 120 7.20 3.43 8.30
N GLY A 121 5.89 3.23 8.23
CA GLY A 121 5.08 2.52 9.20
C GLY A 121 4.17 1.49 8.54
N VAL A 122 3.56 0.62 9.34
CA VAL A 122 2.67 -0.44 8.85
C VAL A 122 1.45 -0.58 9.75
N ILE A 123 0.31 -0.83 9.13
CA ILE A 123 -0.92 -1.29 9.76
C ILE A 123 -1.24 -2.67 9.17
N PHE A 124 -1.20 -3.72 9.99
CA PHE A 124 -1.76 -5.01 9.63
C PHE A 124 -3.23 -5.02 10.01
N PHE A 125 -4.07 -5.45 9.09
CA PHE A 125 -5.51 -5.51 9.33
C PHE A 125 -6.16 -6.79 8.78
N SER A 126 -7.23 -7.17 9.43
CA SER A 126 -8.20 -8.18 9.03
C SER A 126 -9.60 -7.54 9.05
N ASP A 127 -10.58 -8.09 9.76
CA ASP A 127 -11.82 -7.37 10.10
C ASP A 127 -11.63 -6.38 11.27
N ARG A 128 -10.40 -6.32 11.79
CA ARG A 128 -9.92 -5.43 12.86
C ARG A 128 -8.49 -4.98 12.58
N ILE A 129 -8.02 -4.05 13.42
CA ILE A 129 -6.59 -3.71 13.41
C ILE A 129 -5.84 -4.75 14.22
N GLU A 130 -5.02 -5.52 13.52
CA GLU A 130 -4.22 -6.59 14.13
C GLU A 130 -2.93 -6.04 14.75
N LYS A 131 -2.25 -5.13 14.06
CA LYS A 131 -1.03 -4.50 14.55
C LYS A 131 -0.77 -3.15 13.90
N TYR A 132 -0.29 -2.20 14.71
CA TYR A 132 0.20 -0.92 14.23
C TYR A 132 1.69 -0.75 14.58
N ILE A 133 2.50 -0.47 13.57
CA ILE A 133 3.91 -0.15 13.70
C ILE A 133 4.08 1.31 13.26
N PRO A 134 4.40 2.24 14.18
CA PRO A 134 4.49 3.65 13.86
C PRO A 134 5.63 3.96 12.88
N PRO A 135 5.50 5.05 12.08
CA PRO A 135 6.51 5.42 11.10
C PRO A 135 7.85 5.77 11.76
N LYS A 136 8.90 5.09 11.35
CA LYS A 136 10.30 5.36 11.77
C LYS A 136 11.24 5.20 10.58
N LYS A 137 12.44 5.77 10.71
CA LYS A 137 13.53 5.63 9.74
C LYS A 137 14.44 4.46 10.09
N GLY A 138 15.20 4.04 9.10
CA GLY A 138 16.36 3.20 9.28
C GLY A 138 16.15 1.72 8.96
N ARG A 139 17.23 1.09 8.48
CA ARG A 139 17.24 -0.30 8.02
C ARG A 139 16.74 -1.30 9.06
N LYS A 140 17.10 -1.10 10.35
CA LYS A 140 16.65 -1.98 11.44
C LYS A 140 15.12 -2.01 11.56
N HIS A 141 14.48 -0.86 11.35
CA HIS A 141 13.03 -0.74 11.41
C HIS A 141 12.34 -1.49 10.26
N ILE A 142 12.89 -1.44 9.05
CA ILE A 142 12.35 -2.22 7.92
C ILE A 142 12.53 -3.72 8.14
N LEU A 143 13.70 -4.16 8.57
CA LEU A 143 13.91 -5.58 8.83
C LEU A 143 12.95 -6.09 9.92
N TYR A 144 12.63 -5.25 10.90
CA TYR A 144 11.60 -5.54 11.88
C TYR A 144 10.22 -5.67 11.21
N ILE A 145 9.82 -4.72 10.36
CA ILE A 145 8.55 -4.78 9.62
C ILE A 145 8.46 -6.06 8.76
N ILE A 146 9.50 -6.38 7.98
CA ILE A 146 9.51 -7.57 7.12
C ILE A 146 9.41 -8.85 7.96
N ARG A 147 10.13 -8.92 9.08
CA ARG A 147 10.03 -10.05 10.00
C ARG A 147 8.61 -10.22 10.52
N GLU A 148 8.01 -9.11 10.97
CA GLU A 148 6.62 -9.13 11.45
C GLU A 148 5.65 -9.61 10.37
N MET A 149 5.81 -9.15 9.13
CA MET A 149 4.95 -9.61 8.02
C MET A 149 5.05 -11.12 7.75
N LEU A 150 6.26 -11.69 7.87
CA LEU A 150 6.50 -13.11 7.60
C LEU A 150 6.02 -14.04 8.72
N ASP A 151 6.06 -13.56 9.95
CA ASP A 151 5.73 -14.35 11.16
C ASP A 151 4.34 -14.01 11.72
N PHE A 152 3.61 -13.12 11.06
CA PHE A 152 2.35 -12.63 11.55
C PHE A 152 1.24 -13.69 11.43
N HIS A 153 0.53 -13.91 12.54
CA HIS A 153 -0.64 -14.79 12.61
C HIS A 153 -1.85 -13.91 13.00
N PRO A 154 -2.78 -13.65 12.09
CA PRO A 154 -3.93 -12.82 12.39
C PRO A 154 -4.89 -13.52 13.37
N GLN A 155 -5.55 -12.73 14.19
CA GLN A 155 -6.58 -13.23 15.11
C GLN A 155 -7.91 -13.50 14.40
N SER A 156 -8.12 -12.87 13.24
CA SER A 156 -9.31 -13.06 12.43
C SER A 156 -8.95 -13.36 10.98
N GLN A 157 -9.77 -14.21 10.35
CA GLN A 157 -9.64 -14.56 8.94
C GLN A 157 -10.48 -13.66 8.02
N ARG A 158 -11.38 -12.84 8.59
CA ARG A 158 -12.29 -11.99 7.85
C ARG A 158 -11.61 -10.70 7.41
N THR A 159 -12.23 -9.99 6.46
CA THR A 159 -11.73 -8.72 5.90
C THR A 159 -12.66 -7.56 6.23
N ASN A 160 -12.08 -6.39 6.57
CA ASN A 160 -12.80 -5.12 6.69
C ASN A 160 -11.84 -3.97 6.36
N ILE A 161 -11.82 -3.57 5.11
CA ILE A 161 -10.97 -2.48 4.60
C ILE A 161 -11.37 -1.13 5.20
N GLY A 162 -12.68 -0.92 5.42
CA GLY A 162 -13.20 0.31 6.04
C GLY A 162 -12.59 0.56 7.41
N CYS A 163 -12.51 -0.48 8.26
CA CYS A 163 -11.88 -0.39 9.59
C CYS A 163 -10.39 0.05 9.50
N ALA A 164 -9.64 -0.47 8.53
CA ALA A 164 -8.24 -0.10 8.33
C ALA A 164 -8.09 1.37 7.92
N LEU A 165 -8.93 1.84 6.99
CA LEU A 165 -8.93 3.23 6.50
C LEU A 165 -9.33 4.23 7.59
N GLU A 166 -10.36 3.92 8.38
CA GLU A 166 -10.80 4.74 9.51
C GLU A 166 -9.72 4.84 10.59
N TYR A 167 -9.11 3.70 10.95
CA TYR A 167 -8.01 3.69 11.91
C TYR A 167 -6.82 4.49 11.39
N PHE A 168 -6.39 4.26 10.15
CA PHE A 168 -5.32 5.00 9.49
C PHE A 168 -5.56 6.51 9.56
N THR A 169 -6.74 6.97 9.15
CA THR A 169 -7.12 8.40 9.18
C THR A 169 -7.14 8.99 10.58
N ARG A 170 -7.40 8.17 11.60
CA ARG A 170 -7.39 8.57 13.02
C ARG A 170 -5.99 8.72 13.58
N VAL A 171 -5.08 7.78 13.28
CA VAL A 171 -3.72 7.77 13.85
C VAL A 171 -2.76 8.69 13.10
N MET A 172 -2.95 8.85 11.79
CA MET A 172 -2.12 9.75 10.99
C MET A 172 -2.71 11.16 10.97
N LYS A 173 -2.01 12.10 11.64
CA LYS A 173 -2.44 13.51 11.74
C LYS A 173 -1.84 14.38 10.63
N ARG A 174 -0.65 14.04 10.15
CA ARG A 174 0.03 14.75 9.08
C ARG A 174 -0.22 14.04 7.76
N HIS A 175 -0.23 14.79 6.67
CA HIS A 175 -0.32 14.23 5.33
C HIS A 175 0.79 13.18 5.11
N CYS A 176 0.45 12.05 4.51
CA CYS A 176 1.39 10.99 4.19
C CYS A 176 0.91 10.20 2.98
N THR A 177 1.81 9.46 2.35
CA THR A 177 1.48 8.51 1.30
C THR A 177 1.14 7.16 1.93
N ALA A 178 0.03 6.55 1.54
CA ALA A 178 -0.43 5.29 2.08
C ALA A 178 -0.68 4.26 0.98
N PHE A 179 -0.07 3.09 1.09
CA PHE A 179 -0.30 1.97 0.18
C PHE A 179 -1.23 0.95 0.85
N LEU A 180 -2.40 0.75 0.25
CA LEU A 180 -3.36 -0.26 0.68
C LEU A 180 -3.17 -1.52 -0.15
N ILE A 181 -2.61 -2.58 0.47
CA ILE A 181 -2.26 -3.84 -0.17
C ILE A 181 -3.26 -4.91 0.28
N SER A 182 -4.12 -5.37 -0.61
CA SER A 182 -5.18 -6.35 -0.34
C SER A 182 -5.58 -7.04 -1.65
N ASP A 183 -6.36 -8.11 -1.58
CA ASP A 183 -7.07 -8.64 -2.73
C ASP A 183 -8.41 -7.90 -3.00
N PHE A 184 -8.76 -6.95 -2.11
CA PHE A 184 -9.98 -6.14 -2.15
C PHE A 184 -11.28 -6.97 -2.18
N TYR A 185 -11.23 -8.14 -1.56
CA TYR A 185 -12.39 -8.98 -1.37
C TYR A 185 -13.05 -8.65 -0.03
N ASP A 186 -13.86 -7.61 -0.02
CA ASP A 186 -14.64 -7.17 1.15
C ASP A 186 -16.11 -7.09 0.76
N GLN A 187 -16.99 -7.60 1.62
CA GLN A 187 -18.44 -7.55 1.43
C GLN A 187 -19.03 -6.21 1.90
N LYS A 188 -18.28 -5.46 2.71
CA LYS A 188 -18.70 -4.16 3.23
C LYS A 188 -18.34 -3.04 2.27
N ASP A 189 -19.18 -2.02 2.26
CA ASP A 189 -18.87 -0.79 1.53
C ASP A 189 -17.85 0.04 2.31
N TYR A 190 -16.70 0.29 1.70
CA TYR A 190 -15.63 1.13 2.25
C TYR A 190 -15.36 2.39 1.40
N GLN A 191 -16.24 2.70 0.41
CA GLN A 191 -16.04 3.83 -0.49
C GLN A 191 -15.91 5.16 0.27
N HIS A 192 -16.78 5.41 1.26
CA HIS A 192 -16.74 6.63 2.05
C HIS A 192 -15.46 6.76 2.87
N ALA A 193 -15.02 5.69 3.54
CA ALA A 193 -13.78 5.67 4.29
C ALA A 193 -12.55 5.92 3.39
N LEU A 194 -12.56 5.34 2.18
CA LEU A 194 -11.51 5.54 1.18
C LEU A 194 -11.45 6.98 0.68
N GLN A 195 -12.60 7.62 0.44
CA GLN A 195 -12.68 9.02 0.04
C GLN A 195 -12.13 9.95 1.12
N ILE A 196 -12.50 9.73 2.39
CA ILE A 196 -11.99 10.52 3.52
C ILE A 196 -10.47 10.33 3.65
N ALA A 197 -9.99 9.10 3.56
CA ALA A 197 -8.56 8.81 3.63
C ALA A 197 -7.79 9.51 2.51
N ASN A 198 -8.30 9.48 1.27
CA ASN A 198 -7.65 10.11 0.12
C ASN A 198 -7.76 11.64 0.10
N GLN A 199 -8.73 12.22 0.81
CA GLN A 199 -8.78 13.68 1.01
C GLN A 199 -7.71 14.19 1.99
N LYS A 200 -7.37 13.38 3.00
CA LYS A 200 -6.39 13.75 4.04
C LYS A 200 -4.97 13.31 3.71
N HIS A 201 -4.82 12.27 2.93
CA HIS A 201 -3.58 11.59 2.62
C HIS A 201 -3.55 11.25 1.13
N ASP A 202 -2.41 10.81 0.63
CA ASP A 202 -2.27 10.28 -0.73
C ASP A 202 -2.38 8.75 -0.67
N VAL A 203 -3.56 8.20 -1.01
CA VAL A 203 -3.82 6.76 -0.92
C VAL A 203 -3.63 6.10 -2.28
N VAL A 204 -2.93 4.97 -2.29
CA VAL A 204 -2.67 4.15 -3.47
C VAL A 204 -3.12 2.71 -3.21
N GLY A 205 -3.95 2.16 -4.09
CA GLY A 205 -4.38 0.77 -4.00
C GLY A 205 -3.43 -0.19 -4.74
N ILE A 206 -3.08 -1.30 -4.11
CA ILE A 206 -2.33 -2.39 -4.75
C ILE A 206 -3.10 -3.69 -4.55
N GLN A 207 -3.77 -4.13 -5.62
CA GLN A 207 -4.47 -5.39 -5.61
C GLN A 207 -3.50 -6.54 -5.84
N VAL A 208 -3.56 -7.56 -4.98
CA VAL A 208 -2.86 -8.82 -5.17
C VAL A 208 -3.87 -9.93 -5.46
N TYR A 209 -3.68 -10.68 -6.54
CA TYR A 209 -4.63 -11.73 -6.90
C TYR A 209 -3.94 -12.98 -7.46
N ASP A 210 -4.62 -14.12 -7.36
CA ASP A 210 -4.17 -15.35 -8.01
C ASP A 210 -4.91 -15.53 -9.36
N PRO A 211 -4.24 -15.97 -10.44
CA PRO A 211 -4.89 -16.18 -11.75
C PRO A 211 -6.09 -17.13 -11.70
N ARG A 212 -6.16 -18.06 -10.74
CA ARG A 212 -7.30 -18.96 -10.57
C ARG A 212 -8.57 -18.24 -10.08
N ALA A 213 -8.40 -17.08 -9.45
CA ALA A 213 -9.54 -16.21 -9.14
C ALA A 213 -10.23 -15.70 -10.42
N LYS A 214 -9.47 -15.51 -11.51
CA LYS A 214 -10.00 -15.12 -12.83
C LYS A 214 -10.58 -16.30 -13.61
N GLN A 215 -9.90 -17.46 -13.56
CA GLN A 215 -10.27 -18.60 -14.40
C GLN A 215 -10.03 -19.93 -13.65
N LEU A 216 -11.11 -20.65 -13.41
CA LEU A 216 -11.03 -22.00 -12.87
C LEU A 216 -10.50 -23.00 -13.91
N PRO A 217 -9.60 -23.93 -13.51
CA PRO A 217 -9.15 -25.00 -14.39
C PRO A 217 -10.28 -26.04 -14.59
N ASP A 218 -10.19 -26.80 -15.69
CA ASP A 218 -11.03 -27.97 -15.92
C ASP A 218 -10.32 -29.21 -15.35
N VAL A 219 -10.62 -29.53 -14.08
CA VAL A 219 -9.98 -30.64 -13.33
C VAL A 219 -11.02 -31.57 -12.68
N GLY A 220 -12.30 -31.47 -13.11
CA GLY A 220 -13.36 -32.28 -12.53
C GLY A 220 -13.86 -31.74 -11.20
N LEU A 221 -14.19 -32.64 -10.28
CA LEU A 221 -14.70 -32.31 -8.96
C LEU A 221 -13.56 -31.80 -8.06
N LEU A 222 -13.71 -30.57 -7.60
CA LEU A 222 -12.71 -29.88 -6.75
C LEU A 222 -13.33 -29.57 -5.38
N LYS A 223 -12.65 -29.97 -4.32
CA LYS A 223 -12.96 -29.54 -2.96
C LYS A 223 -12.36 -28.15 -2.75
N VAL A 224 -13.17 -27.18 -2.44
CA VAL A 224 -12.75 -25.80 -2.12
C VAL A 224 -13.18 -25.46 -0.72
N MET A 225 -12.42 -24.59 -0.08
CA MET A 225 -12.71 -24.05 1.24
C MET A 225 -12.77 -22.52 1.15
N ASP A 226 -13.80 -21.95 1.72
CA ASP A 226 -13.88 -20.50 1.90
C ASP A 226 -12.87 -20.07 2.96
N ALA A 227 -11.95 -19.20 2.58
CA ALA A 227 -10.83 -18.81 3.43
C ALA A 227 -11.23 -17.97 4.66
N GLU A 228 -12.39 -17.30 4.61
CA GLU A 228 -12.88 -16.46 5.72
C GLU A 228 -13.75 -17.23 6.70
N THR A 229 -14.55 -18.18 6.20
CA THR A 229 -15.53 -18.90 7.02
C THR A 229 -15.09 -20.33 7.35
N GLY A 230 -14.10 -20.88 6.62
CA GLY A 230 -13.69 -22.27 6.73
C GLY A 230 -14.70 -23.27 6.14
N HIS A 231 -15.78 -22.77 5.51
CA HIS A 231 -16.81 -23.65 4.94
C HIS A 231 -16.27 -24.38 3.72
N GLU A 232 -16.39 -25.70 3.73
CA GLU A 232 -15.96 -26.55 2.63
C GLU A 232 -17.13 -26.88 1.70
N MET A 233 -16.87 -26.86 0.39
CA MET A 233 -17.83 -27.29 -0.62
C MET A 233 -17.15 -27.99 -1.78
N TYR A 234 -17.92 -28.79 -2.51
CA TYR A 234 -17.47 -29.42 -3.74
C TYR A 234 -18.04 -28.66 -4.93
N ILE A 235 -17.16 -28.32 -5.89
CA ILE A 235 -17.54 -27.68 -7.13
C ILE A 235 -17.10 -28.57 -8.30
N ASP A 236 -17.99 -28.77 -9.29
CA ASP A 236 -17.66 -29.49 -10.50
C ASP A 236 -17.10 -28.52 -11.53
N THR A 237 -15.77 -28.52 -11.63
CA THR A 237 -15.07 -27.64 -12.57
C THR A 237 -15.10 -28.14 -14.02
N SER A 238 -15.60 -29.35 -14.31
CA SER A 238 -15.84 -29.81 -15.69
C SER A 238 -17.01 -29.06 -16.33
N SER A 239 -17.93 -28.51 -15.53
CA SER A 239 -19.05 -27.70 -15.98
C SER A 239 -18.57 -26.37 -16.62
N LYS A 240 -18.67 -26.28 -17.96
CA LYS A 240 -18.37 -25.02 -18.69
C LYS A 240 -19.21 -23.85 -18.18
N LYS A 241 -20.49 -24.09 -17.84
CA LYS A 241 -21.40 -23.06 -17.31
C LYS A 241 -20.86 -22.48 -16.01
N LEU A 242 -20.36 -23.32 -15.10
CA LEU A 242 -19.77 -22.89 -13.83
C LEU A 242 -18.48 -22.08 -14.06
N ARG A 243 -17.58 -22.54 -14.93
CA ARG A 243 -16.35 -21.80 -15.23
C ARG A 243 -16.62 -20.43 -15.85
N VAL A 244 -17.60 -20.34 -16.76
CA VAL A 244 -18.02 -19.05 -17.36
C VAL A 244 -18.62 -18.12 -16.29
N ALA A 245 -19.51 -18.63 -15.44
CA ALA A 245 -20.10 -17.83 -14.36
C ALA A 245 -19.04 -17.32 -13.38
N HIS A 246 -18.05 -18.14 -13.05
CA HIS A 246 -16.91 -17.73 -12.21
C HIS A 246 -16.11 -16.59 -12.85
N ALA A 247 -15.76 -16.72 -14.13
CA ALA A 247 -15.04 -15.68 -14.86
C ALA A 247 -15.85 -14.38 -14.95
N GLN A 248 -17.17 -14.47 -15.23
CA GLN A 248 -18.05 -13.30 -15.27
C GLN A 248 -18.12 -12.60 -13.90
N ASN A 249 -18.18 -13.35 -12.79
CA ASN A 249 -18.15 -12.79 -11.45
C ASN A 249 -16.83 -12.05 -11.17
N TRP A 250 -15.70 -12.60 -11.60
CA TRP A 250 -14.41 -11.93 -11.50
C TRP A 250 -14.42 -10.59 -12.23
N PHE A 251 -14.80 -10.58 -13.53
CA PHE A 251 -14.81 -9.34 -14.32
C PHE A 251 -15.75 -8.28 -13.72
N ARG A 252 -16.94 -8.68 -13.25
CA ARG A 252 -17.87 -7.77 -12.58
C ARG A 252 -17.26 -7.14 -11.33
N ARG A 253 -16.54 -7.93 -10.50
CA ARG A 253 -15.82 -7.41 -9.34
C ARG A 253 -14.71 -6.44 -9.72
N GLN A 254 -13.95 -6.75 -10.77
CA GLN A 254 -12.91 -5.84 -11.26
C GLN A 254 -13.48 -4.51 -11.75
N ASP A 255 -14.61 -4.53 -12.43
CA ASP A 255 -15.28 -3.31 -12.88
C ASP A 255 -15.81 -2.50 -11.69
N ASN A 256 -16.40 -3.15 -10.70
CA ASN A 256 -16.85 -2.48 -9.47
C ASN A 256 -15.65 -1.84 -8.74
N LEU A 257 -14.55 -2.56 -8.61
CA LEU A 257 -13.32 -2.05 -7.96
C LEU A 257 -12.75 -0.85 -8.72
N ARG A 258 -12.70 -0.94 -10.06
CA ARG A 258 -12.27 0.19 -10.92
C ARG A 258 -13.14 1.42 -10.71
N GLN A 259 -14.47 1.25 -10.68
CA GLN A 259 -15.41 2.34 -10.45
C GLN A 259 -15.25 2.94 -9.04
N LEU A 260 -15.04 2.11 -8.03
CA LEU A 260 -14.83 2.54 -6.65
C LEU A 260 -13.57 3.40 -6.54
N PHE A 261 -12.44 2.96 -7.10
CA PHE A 261 -11.20 3.74 -7.08
C PHE A 261 -11.32 5.04 -7.90
N ALA A 262 -11.96 4.99 -9.07
CA ALA A 262 -12.20 6.18 -9.89
C ALA A 262 -13.07 7.23 -9.15
N LYS A 263 -14.18 6.81 -8.52
CA LYS A 263 -15.03 7.69 -7.71
C LYS A 263 -14.32 8.25 -6.49
N SER A 264 -13.38 7.52 -5.93
CA SER A 264 -12.59 7.93 -4.77
C SER A 264 -11.32 8.71 -5.16
N LYS A 265 -11.04 8.88 -6.47
CA LYS A 265 -9.84 9.53 -7.02
C LYS A 265 -8.55 8.89 -6.48
N VAL A 266 -8.54 7.58 -6.33
CA VAL A 266 -7.42 6.78 -5.82
C VAL A 266 -6.77 6.05 -6.98
N ASP A 267 -5.46 6.24 -7.13
CA ASP A 267 -4.67 5.48 -8.08
C ASP A 267 -4.48 4.05 -7.59
N TRP A 268 -4.49 3.11 -8.50
CA TRP A 268 -4.33 1.71 -8.14
C TRP A 268 -3.71 0.87 -9.25
N THR A 269 -3.17 -0.26 -8.85
CA THR A 269 -2.67 -1.29 -9.77
C THR A 269 -3.05 -2.68 -9.28
N SER A 270 -3.07 -3.65 -10.18
CA SER A 270 -3.29 -5.05 -9.84
C SER A 270 -2.08 -5.90 -10.25
N VAL A 271 -1.73 -6.87 -9.41
CA VAL A 271 -0.56 -7.75 -9.58
C VAL A 271 -0.98 -9.18 -9.35
N ALA A 272 -0.70 -10.05 -10.32
CA ALA A 272 -0.94 -11.48 -10.20
C ALA A 272 0.22 -12.21 -9.50
N THR A 273 -0.09 -13.30 -8.79
CA THR A 273 0.92 -14.12 -8.09
C THR A 273 1.97 -14.76 -9.02
N ASN A 274 1.70 -14.82 -10.32
CA ASN A 274 2.61 -15.37 -11.33
C ASN A 274 3.34 -14.29 -12.14
N GLU A 275 3.11 -13.00 -11.88
CA GLU A 275 3.72 -11.88 -12.61
C GLU A 275 4.86 -11.22 -11.84
N ASP A 276 5.66 -10.45 -12.55
CA ASP A 276 6.67 -9.58 -11.96
C ASP A 276 6.01 -8.24 -11.55
N PHE A 277 5.77 -8.09 -10.26
CA PHE A 277 5.14 -6.91 -9.68
C PHE A 277 5.88 -5.59 -9.97
N SER A 278 7.20 -5.66 -10.26
CA SER A 278 8.02 -4.48 -10.51
C SER A 278 7.50 -3.67 -11.70
N LYS A 279 7.04 -4.36 -12.75
CA LYS A 279 6.49 -3.71 -13.95
C LYS A 279 5.21 -2.94 -13.64
N SER A 280 4.30 -3.54 -12.87
CA SER A 280 3.03 -2.92 -12.49
C SER A 280 3.21 -1.70 -11.59
N LEU A 281 4.13 -1.79 -10.62
CA LEU A 281 4.47 -0.66 -9.75
C LEU A 281 5.15 0.47 -10.52
N LEU A 282 6.07 0.15 -11.44
CA LEU A 282 6.72 1.15 -12.28
C LEU A 282 5.75 1.88 -13.21
N ALA A 283 4.80 1.14 -13.80
CA ALA A 283 3.75 1.74 -14.62
C ALA A 283 2.88 2.72 -13.78
N LEU A 284 2.50 2.31 -12.57
CA LEU A 284 1.76 3.14 -11.64
C LEU A 284 2.54 4.43 -11.29
N PHE A 285 3.82 4.33 -10.96
CA PHE A 285 4.62 5.50 -10.60
C PHE A 285 4.84 6.45 -11.78
N LYS A 286 5.04 5.92 -13.00
CA LYS A 286 5.15 6.73 -14.22
C LYS A 286 3.88 7.51 -14.57
N GLN A 287 2.72 6.97 -14.23
CA GLN A 287 1.44 7.67 -14.46
C GLN A 287 1.24 8.83 -13.48
N ARG A 288 1.92 8.81 -12.33
CA ARG A 288 1.79 9.82 -11.28
C ARG A 288 2.85 10.93 -11.37
N GLY A 289 4.02 10.65 -11.91
CA GLY A 289 5.14 11.60 -12.06
C GLY A 289 5.19 12.23 -13.43
#